data_476a0f38c7ea020f731dee1a23d5c9cc
#
_entry.id   476a0f38c7ea020f731dee1a23d5c9cc
#
_cell.length_a   1.000
_cell.length_b   1.000
_cell.length_c   1.000
_cell.angle_alpha   90.00
_cell.angle_beta   90.00
_cell.angle_gamma   90.00
#
_symmetry.space_group_name_H-M   'P 1'
#
loop_
_entity.id
_entity.type
_entity.pdbx_description
1 polymer ?
#
loop_
_entity_poly.entity_id
_entity_poly.type
_entity_poly.pdbx_seq_one_letter_code
_entity_poly.pdbx_strand_id
1 'polypeptide(L)'
;STGTVKDLENAGCALVVNSNITEDNNVAAIPLKKGHKAGTLKLIVIDTREVELTRYADLWLRPYPGTEASLMAGILSAVVNNSLHDEEFLRKNCEGWGDFQRQISIINLEDIENITGVPKDKILTVANIFAVAESSSILYGLDNVPKEQQRSLVQTLADLVLVTGNVGREIGGLFPMRSGANE
;
A
#
# COMPACT_ATOMS: atom_id res chain seq x y z
N SER A 1 13.12 -1.52 7.28
CA SER A 1 11.99 -2.16 7.89
C SER A 1 12.45 -3.03 9.05
N THR A 2 11.65 -3.12 10.09
CA THR A 2 11.97 -3.87 11.29
C THR A 2 11.30 -5.25 11.32
N GLY A 3 10.37 -5.50 10.41
CA GLY A 3 9.66 -6.77 10.33
C GLY A 3 10.33 -7.77 9.41
N THR A 4 10.00 -9.03 9.56
CA THR A 4 10.39 -10.08 8.63
C THR A 4 9.18 -10.54 7.84
N VAL A 5 9.44 -11.23 6.70
CA VAL A 5 8.36 -11.78 5.88
C VAL A 5 7.46 -12.74 6.68
N LYS A 6 8.03 -13.48 7.63
CA LYS A 6 7.26 -14.40 8.48
C LYS A 6 6.21 -13.73 9.35
N ASP A 7 6.45 -12.46 9.72
CA ASP A 7 5.54 -11.71 10.58
C ASP A 7 4.31 -11.19 9.84
N LEU A 8 4.29 -11.28 8.51
CA LEU A 8 3.20 -10.78 7.69
C LEU A 8 1.86 -11.46 7.98
N GLU A 9 1.84 -12.71 8.41
CA GLU A 9 0.59 -13.40 8.69
C GLU A 9 -0.23 -12.74 9.81
N ASN A 10 0.42 -11.96 10.67
CA ASN A 10 -0.20 -11.25 11.79
C ASN A 10 -0.25 -9.74 11.57
N ALA A 11 -0.01 -9.28 10.36
CA ALA A 11 0.13 -7.86 10.09
C ALA A 11 -1.18 -7.05 10.17
N GLY A 12 -2.33 -7.67 10.25
CA GLY A 12 -3.59 -6.95 10.22
C GLY A 12 -4.03 -6.53 8.81
N CYS A 13 -3.15 -5.86 8.06
CA CYS A 13 -3.38 -5.52 6.66
C CYS A 13 -2.10 -5.69 5.86
N ALA A 14 -2.20 -6.29 4.69
CA ALA A 14 -1.12 -6.33 3.71
C ALA A 14 -1.64 -5.75 2.38
N LEU A 15 -0.90 -4.79 1.87
CA LEU A 15 -1.16 -4.17 0.58
C LEU A 15 -0.08 -4.66 -0.38
N VAL A 16 -0.48 -5.39 -1.41
CA VAL A 16 0.45 -5.94 -2.42
C VAL A 16 0.29 -5.12 -3.69
N VAL A 17 1.35 -4.41 -4.06
CA VAL A 17 1.32 -3.45 -5.16
C VAL A 17 2.20 -3.96 -6.30
N ASN A 18 1.60 -4.24 -7.43
CA ASN A 18 2.28 -4.52 -8.68
C ASN A 18 3.30 -5.66 -8.58
N SER A 19 2.96 -6.70 -7.83
CA SER A 19 3.84 -7.86 -7.63
C SER A 19 3.05 -9.16 -7.71
N ASN A 20 3.50 -10.09 -8.53
CA ASN A 20 2.97 -11.44 -8.58
C ASN A 20 3.72 -12.33 -7.59
N ILE A 21 3.45 -12.13 -6.32
CA ILE A 21 4.19 -12.73 -5.22
C ILE A 21 4.17 -14.25 -5.27
N THR A 22 3.08 -14.87 -5.69
CA THR A 22 2.97 -16.33 -5.74
C THR A 22 3.93 -16.96 -6.73
N GLU A 23 4.24 -16.26 -7.81
CA GLU A 23 5.23 -16.71 -8.79
C GLU A 23 6.62 -16.20 -8.45
N ASP A 24 6.72 -14.93 -8.05
CA ASP A 24 8.00 -14.25 -7.89
C ASP A 24 8.64 -14.48 -6.53
N ASN A 25 7.84 -14.67 -5.48
CA ASN A 25 8.34 -14.89 -4.13
C ASN A 25 7.34 -15.70 -3.28
N ASN A 26 7.34 -16.99 -3.47
CA ASN A 26 6.42 -17.88 -2.78
C ASN A 26 6.62 -17.87 -1.25
N VAL A 27 7.81 -17.55 -0.78
CA VAL A 27 8.08 -17.44 0.67
C VAL A 27 7.24 -16.31 1.29
N ALA A 28 7.09 -15.19 0.57
CA ALA A 28 6.24 -14.09 1.03
C ALA A 28 4.74 -14.41 0.90
N ALA A 29 4.36 -15.18 -0.12
CA ALA A 29 2.96 -15.53 -0.36
C ALA A 29 2.36 -16.41 0.73
N ILE A 30 3.14 -17.31 1.29
CA ILE A 30 2.67 -18.27 2.31
C ILE A 30 2.09 -17.57 3.55
N PRO A 31 2.80 -16.66 4.23
CA PRO A 31 2.23 -15.99 5.41
C PRO A 31 1.03 -15.11 5.08
N LEU A 32 0.99 -14.51 3.89
CA LEU A 32 -0.18 -13.71 3.46
C LEU A 32 -1.42 -14.58 3.33
N LYS A 33 -1.31 -15.72 2.69
CA LYS A 33 -2.42 -16.67 2.52
C LYS A 33 -2.86 -17.24 3.87
N LYS A 34 -1.92 -17.57 4.75
CA LYS A 34 -2.23 -18.08 6.09
C LYS A 34 -2.99 -17.05 6.92
N GLY A 35 -2.50 -15.82 6.99
CA GLY A 35 -3.15 -14.77 7.73
C GLY A 35 -4.53 -14.42 7.19
N HIS A 36 -4.67 -14.39 5.88
CA HIS A 36 -5.95 -14.13 5.24
C HIS A 36 -6.96 -15.25 5.56
N LYS A 37 -6.55 -16.51 5.42
CA LYS A 37 -7.41 -17.67 5.72
C LYS A 37 -7.80 -17.72 7.19
N ALA A 38 -6.90 -17.36 8.08
CA ALA A 38 -7.16 -17.33 9.53
C ALA A 38 -8.03 -16.13 9.94
N GLY A 39 -8.25 -15.15 9.06
CA GLY A 39 -9.01 -13.95 9.37
C GLY A 39 -8.22 -12.90 10.16
N THR A 40 -6.91 -13.08 10.32
CA THR A 40 -6.06 -12.13 11.04
C THR A 40 -5.49 -11.04 10.14
N LEU A 41 -5.62 -11.19 8.83
CA LEU A 41 -5.03 -10.29 7.85
C LEU A 41 -6.03 -9.93 6.76
N LYS A 42 -6.22 -8.63 6.53
CA LYS A 42 -6.92 -8.13 5.34
C LYS A 42 -5.91 -8.03 4.21
N LEU A 43 -6.22 -8.65 3.08
CA LEU A 43 -5.36 -8.66 1.91
C LEU A 43 -5.94 -7.76 0.83
N ILE A 44 -5.16 -6.75 0.45
CA ILE A 44 -5.53 -5.80 -0.60
C ILE A 44 -4.49 -5.90 -1.71
N VAL A 45 -4.94 -6.07 -2.94
CA VAL A 45 -4.06 -6.14 -4.10
C VAL A 45 -4.32 -4.94 -5.01
N ILE A 46 -3.25 -4.25 -5.39
CA ILE A 46 -3.26 -3.20 -6.41
C ILE A 46 -2.40 -3.71 -7.55
N ASP A 47 -3.02 -4.06 -8.67
CA ASP A 47 -2.32 -4.58 -9.83
C ASP A 47 -3.15 -4.33 -11.10
N THR A 48 -2.46 -4.01 -12.17
CA THR A 48 -3.11 -3.84 -13.48
C THR A 48 -3.48 -5.18 -14.11
N ARG A 49 -2.92 -6.28 -13.59
CA ARG A 49 -3.09 -7.64 -14.09
C ARG A 49 -3.85 -8.49 -13.09
N GLU A 50 -4.62 -9.46 -13.59
CA GLU A 50 -5.12 -10.52 -12.74
C GLU A 50 -3.96 -11.46 -12.40
N VAL A 51 -3.66 -11.59 -11.12
CA VAL A 51 -2.65 -12.52 -10.59
C VAL A 51 -3.29 -13.43 -9.57
N GLU A 52 -2.58 -14.46 -9.12
CA GLU A 52 -3.19 -15.44 -8.21
C GLU A 52 -3.77 -14.77 -6.95
N LEU A 53 -3.04 -13.85 -6.34
CA LEU A 53 -3.53 -13.19 -5.13
C LEU A 53 -4.82 -12.38 -5.33
N THR A 54 -5.12 -11.92 -6.55
CA THR A 54 -6.37 -11.19 -6.80
C THR A 54 -7.60 -12.05 -6.55
N ARG A 55 -7.46 -13.38 -6.62
CA ARG A 55 -8.56 -14.31 -6.36
C ARG A 55 -8.85 -14.50 -4.87
N TYR A 56 -7.85 -14.24 -4.01
CA TYR A 56 -7.96 -14.37 -2.57
C TYR A 56 -8.17 -13.03 -1.88
N ALA A 57 -7.85 -11.93 -2.54
CA ALA A 57 -7.86 -10.60 -1.93
C ALA A 57 -9.26 -10.21 -1.45
N ASP A 58 -9.31 -9.55 -0.31
CA ASP A 58 -10.53 -8.89 0.16
C ASP A 58 -10.93 -7.77 -0.79
N LEU A 59 -9.93 -7.08 -1.35
CA LEU A 59 -10.12 -6.02 -2.34
C LEU A 59 -9.03 -6.11 -3.41
N TRP A 60 -9.43 -5.92 -4.65
CA TRP A 60 -8.52 -5.77 -5.78
C TRP A 60 -8.82 -4.44 -6.47
N LEU A 61 -7.86 -3.53 -6.42
CA LEU A 61 -7.91 -2.27 -7.16
C LEU A 61 -7.10 -2.43 -8.43
N ARG A 62 -7.74 -2.18 -9.56
CA ARG A 62 -7.13 -2.37 -10.88
C ARG A 62 -6.98 -1.02 -11.59
N PRO A 63 -5.89 -0.29 -11.34
CA PRO A 63 -5.68 0.99 -12.02
C PRO A 63 -5.31 0.78 -13.49
N TYR A 64 -5.54 1.79 -14.32
CA TYR A 64 -4.97 1.79 -15.66
C TYR A 64 -3.45 1.74 -15.57
N PRO A 65 -2.77 1.04 -16.51
CA PRO A 65 -1.30 0.98 -16.51
C PRO A 65 -0.68 2.38 -16.49
N GLY A 66 0.34 2.56 -15.65
CA GLY A 66 1.02 3.84 -15.51
C GLY A 66 0.38 4.82 -14.54
N THR A 67 -0.73 4.44 -13.90
CA THR A 67 -1.44 5.33 -12.95
C THR A 67 -1.33 4.87 -11.50
N GLU A 68 -0.46 3.92 -11.22
CA GLU A 68 -0.30 3.34 -9.87
C GLU A 68 0.08 4.41 -8.85
N ALA A 69 1.02 5.30 -9.19
CA ALA A 69 1.45 6.38 -8.29
C ALA A 69 0.29 7.35 -7.99
N SER A 70 -0.53 7.66 -8.98
CA SER A 70 -1.71 8.51 -8.80
C SER A 70 -2.72 7.86 -7.86
N LEU A 71 -2.93 6.54 -8.01
CA LEU A 71 -3.81 5.80 -7.11
C LEU A 71 -3.29 5.85 -5.67
N MET A 72 -2.00 5.63 -5.48
CA MET A 72 -1.41 5.68 -4.14
C MET A 72 -1.49 7.07 -3.53
N ALA A 73 -1.31 8.12 -4.32
CA ALA A 73 -1.52 9.49 -3.85
C ALA A 73 -2.98 9.72 -3.42
N GLY A 74 -3.93 9.15 -4.14
CA GLY A 74 -5.35 9.19 -3.77
C GLY A 74 -5.62 8.50 -2.43
N ILE A 75 -5.05 7.33 -2.22
CA ILE A 75 -5.19 6.60 -0.95
C ILE A 75 -4.58 7.43 0.19
N LEU A 76 -3.40 7.99 -0.03
CA LEU A 76 -2.73 8.84 0.97
C LEU A 76 -3.58 10.07 1.31
N SER A 77 -4.16 10.73 0.31
CA SER A 77 -5.03 11.89 0.55
C SER A 77 -6.28 11.50 1.34
N ALA A 78 -6.85 10.33 1.06
CA ALA A 78 -8.01 9.83 1.81
C ALA A 78 -7.67 9.58 3.27
N VAL A 79 -6.49 9.04 3.57
CA VAL A 79 -6.00 8.87 4.95
C VAL A 79 -5.92 10.23 5.66
N VAL A 80 -5.28 11.20 5.03
CA VAL A 80 -5.05 12.52 5.63
C VAL A 80 -6.36 13.29 5.80
N ASN A 81 -7.20 13.32 4.76
CA ASN A 81 -8.44 14.09 4.77
C ASN A 81 -9.51 13.50 5.69
N ASN A 82 -9.43 12.22 6.01
CA ASN A 82 -10.33 11.57 6.96
C ASN A 82 -9.74 11.48 8.37
N SER A 83 -8.64 12.18 8.63
CA SER A 83 -7.98 12.23 9.94
C SER A 83 -7.62 10.84 10.47
N LEU A 84 -7.18 9.95 9.58
CA LEU A 84 -6.75 8.59 9.92
C LEU A 84 -5.26 8.50 10.23
N HIS A 85 -4.56 9.63 10.21
CA HIS A 85 -3.14 9.76 10.56
C HIS A 85 -2.98 10.28 11.98
N ASP A 86 -1.78 10.11 12.54
CA ASP A 86 -1.43 10.67 13.85
C ASP A 86 -0.82 12.07 13.65
N GLU A 87 -1.69 13.08 13.67
CA GLU A 87 -1.30 14.48 13.45
C GLU A 87 -0.24 14.97 14.43
N GLU A 88 -0.40 14.62 15.69
CA GLU A 88 0.53 15.05 16.73
C GLU A 88 1.91 14.44 16.53
N PHE A 89 1.98 13.15 16.26
CA PHE A 89 3.23 12.45 15.98
C PHE A 89 3.94 13.04 14.75
N LEU A 90 3.20 13.24 13.67
CA LEU A 90 3.78 13.73 12.42
C LEU A 90 4.27 15.16 12.54
N ARG A 91 3.50 16.02 13.19
CA ARG A 91 3.89 17.41 13.40
C ARG A 91 5.17 17.51 14.24
N LYS A 92 5.30 16.63 15.24
CA LYS A 92 6.42 16.64 16.17
C LYS A 92 7.69 16.01 15.58
N ASN A 93 7.55 14.98 14.75
CA ASN A 93 8.67 14.14 14.32
C ASN A 93 9.02 14.27 12.84
N CYS A 94 8.17 14.91 12.03
CA CYS A 94 8.40 15.04 10.60
C CYS A 94 8.51 16.51 10.20
N GLU A 95 9.72 16.92 9.87
CA GLU A 95 9.96 18.24 9.33
C GLU A 95 9.23 18.42 8.01
N GLY A 96 8.56 19.57 7.83
CA GLY A 96 7.81 19.85 6.62
C GLY A 96 6.44 19.18 6.54
N TRP A 97 5.98 18.57 7.63
CA TRP A 97 4.67 17.89 7.64
C TRP A 97 3.52 18.82 7.23
N GLY A 98 3.51 20.07 7.73
CA GLY A 98 2.45 21.01 7.39
C GLY A 98 2.34 21.31 5.90
N ASP A 99 3.49 21.51 5.22
CA ASP A 99 3.53 21.73 3.78
C ASP A 99 3.08 20.49 3.02
N PHE A 100 3.56 19.33 3.41
CA PHE A 100 3.18 18.05 2.81
C PHE A 100 1.67 17.81 2.96
N GLN A 101 1.13 18.01 4.16
CA GLN A 101 -0.29 17.85 4.43
C GLN A 101 -1.14 18.73 3.53
N ARG A 102 -0.74 19.99 3.33
CA ARG A 102 -1.46 20.89 2.43
C ARG A 102 -1.46 20.39 0.99
N GLN A 103 -0.31 19.91 0.51
CA GLN A 103 -0.20 19.39 -0.86
C GLN A 103 -1.05 18.13 -1.06
N ILE A 104 -1.08 17.25 -0.07
CA ILE A 104 -1.86 16.01 -0.15
C ILE A 104 -3.35 16.29 0.01
N SER A 105 -3.74 17.22 0.88
CA SER A 105 -5.14 17.49 1.19
C SER A 105 -5.94 18.05 0.01
N ILE A 106 -5.28 18.68 -0.96
CA ILE A 106 -5.96 19.24 -2.14
C ILE A 106 -6.22 18.21 -3.25
N ILE A 107 -5.71 16.99 -3.11
CA ILE A 107 -5.95 15.94 -4.09
C ILE A 107 -7.43 15.57 -4.08
N ASN A 108 -8.06 15.63 -5.26
CA ASN A 108 -9.47 15.33 -5.43
C ASN A 108 -9.64 13.87 -5.85
N LEU A 109 -10.39 13.08 -5.06
CA LEU A 109 -10.56 11.65 -5.34
C LEU A 109 -11.37 11.39 -6.62
N GLU A 110 -12.22 12.31 -7.04
CA GLU A 110 -12.92 12.16 -8.31
C GLU A 110 -11.95 12.27 -9.49
N ASP A 111 -10.95 13.14 -9.38
CA ASP A 111 -9.88 13.22 -10.38
C ASP A 111 -9.07 11.92 -10.39
N ILE A 112 -8.77 11.37 -9.22
CA ILE A 112 -8.05 10.09 -9.12
C ILE A 112 -8.87 8.95 -9.75
N GLU A 113 -10.17 8.91 -9.52
CA GLU A 113 -11.05 7.93 -10.17
C GLU A 113 -10.98 8.06 -11.70
N ASN A 114 -11.03 9.28 -12.22
CA ASN A 114 -10.96 9.53 -13.65
C ASN A 114 -9.59 9.12 -14.24
N ILE A 115 -8.51 9.40 -13.54
CA ILE A 115 -7.16 9.08 -13.99
C ILE A 115 -6.91 7.56 -13.95
N THR A 116 -7.33 6.90 -12.89
CA THR A 116 -6.96 5.51 -12.61
C THR A 116 -8.01 4.50 -13.03
N GLY A 117 -9.25 4.91 -13.17
CA GLY A 117 -10.38 4.01 -13.39
C GLY A 117 -10.83 3.29 -12.12
N VAL A 118 -10.23 3.57 -10.97
CA VAL A 118 -10.62 2.95 -9.71
C VAL A 118 -11.69 3.79 -9.01
N PRO A 119 -12.84 3.20 -8.65
CA PRO A 119 -13.91 3.94 -7.99
C PRO A 119 -13.45 4.60 -6.69
N LYS A 120 -13.88 5.83 -6.49
CA LYS A 120 -13.60 6.61 -5.28
C LYS A 120 -13.92 5.83 -4.01
N ASP A 121 -15.03 5.11 -3.98
CA ASP A 121 -15.44 4.34 -2.80
C ASP A 121 -14.43 3.24 -2.45
N LYS A 122 -13.81 2.61 -3.44
CA LYS A 122 -12.76 1.62 -3.21
C LYS A 122 -11.50 2.28 -2.64
N ILE A 123 -11.16 3.46 -3.11
CA ILE A 123 -10.01 4.23 -2.59
C ILE A 123 -10.22 4.54 -1.11
N LEU A 124 -11.40 5.02 -0.76
CA LEU A 124 -11.75 5.32 0.64
C LEU A 124 -11.73 4.07 1.51
N THR A 125 -12.24 2.95 1.01
CA THR A 125 -12.25 1.68 1.74
C THR A 125 -10.83 1.20 2.02
N VAL A 126 -9.95 1.24 1.03
CA VAL A 126 -8.54 0.84 1.21
C VAL A 126 -7.83 1.74 2.21
N ALA A 127 -8.02 3.05 2.10
CA ALA A 127 -7.42 4.00 3.04
C ALA A 127 -7.84 3.70 4.48
N ASN A 128 -9.11 3.43 4.70
CA ASN A 128 -9.62 3.12 6.03
C ASN A 128 -9.06 1.80 6.56
N ILE A 129 -9.12 0.74 5.78
CA ILE A 129 -8.60 -0.58 6.21
C ILE A 129 -7.12 -0.49 6.54
N PHE A 130 -6.34 0.15 5.67
CA PHE A 130 -4.89 0.25 5.85
C PHE A 130 -4.52 1.07 7.08
N ALA A 131 -5.17 2.21 7.27
CA ALA A 131 -4.83 3.13 8.36
C ALA A 131 -5.35 2.66 9.74
N VAL A 132 -6.49 1.98 9.77
CA VAL A 132 -7.12 1.55 11.03
C VAL A 132 -6.54 0.24 11.55
N ALA A 133 -5.98 -0.60 10.70
CA ALA A 133 -5.36 -1.84 11.11
C ALA A 133 -4.28 -1.60 12.17
N GLU A 134 -4.13 -2.52 13.10
CA GLU A 134 -3.14 -2.43 14.17
C GLU A 134 -1.72 -2.28 13.61
N SER A 135 -1.41 -3.01 12.53
CA SER A 135 -0.24 -2.77 11.72
C SER A 135 -0.55 -3.11 10.27
N SER A 136 0.10 -2.40 9.35
CA SER A 136 -0.07 -2.60 7.92
C SER A 136 1.28 -2.67 7.24
N SER A 137 1.37 -3.53 6.24
CA SER A 137 2.59 -3.73 5.45
C SER A 137 2.28 -3.53 3.97
N ILE A 138 3.27 -3.02 3.24
CA ILE A 138 3.22 -2.89 1.79
C ILE A 138 4.31 -3.76 1.18
N LEU A 139 3.91 -4.65 0.26
CA LEU A 139 4.83 -5.44 -0.55
C LEU A 139 4.67 -4.96 -1.99
N TYR A 140 5.75 -4.55 -2.62
CA TYR A 140 5.65 -3.93 -3.93
C TYR A 140 6.70 -4.44 -4.91
N GLY A 141 6.33 -4.43 -6.20
CA GLY A 141 7.23 -4.73 -7.31
C GLY A 141 7.30 -3.57 -8.28
N LEU A 142 8.40 -3.47 -9.01
CA LEU A 142 8.64 -2.39 -9.96
C LEU A 142 8.83 -2.87 -11.41
N ASP A 143 8.79 -4.17 -11.65
CA ASP A 143 9.14 -4.73 -12.96
C ASP A 143 8.24 -4.23 -14.10
N ASN A 144 6.99 -3.93 -13.82
CA ASN A 144 6.04 -3.44 -14.82
C ASN A 144 5.77 -1.94 -14.71
N VAL A 145 6.55 -1.24 -13.90
CA VAL A 145 6.41 0.21 -13.72
C VAL A 145 7.43 0.93 -14.61
N PRO A 146 7.00 1.88 -15.45
CA PRO A 146 7.93 2.68 -16.23
C PRO A 146 9.01 3.30 -15.35
N LYS A 147 10.26 3.25 -15.82
CA LYS A 147 11.42 3.64 -15.00
C LYS A 147 11.31 5.05 -14.43
N GLU A 148 10.78 5.98 -15.21
CA GLU A 148 10.58 7.38 -14.82
C GLU A 148 9.51 7.55 -13.72
N GLN A 149 8.68 6.53 -13.50
CA GLN A 149 7.62 6.58 -12.48
C GLN A 149 7.96 5.81 -11.21
N GLN A 150 9.00 4.99 -11.24
CA GLN A 150 9.34 4.10 -10.11
C GLN A 150 9.66 4.89 -8.84
N ARG A 151 10.44 5.96 -8.96
CA ARG A 151 10.82 6.76 -7.81
C ARG A 151 9.60 7.41 -7.13
N SER A 152 8.71 7.97 -7.91
CA SER A 152 7.50 8.59 -7.40
C SER A 152 6.59 7.57 -6.71
N LEU A 153 6.45 6.38 -7.30
CA LEU A 153 5.65 5.32 -6.69
C LEU A 153 6.22 4.90 -5.34
N VAL A 154 7.51 4.58 -5.28
CA VAL A 154 8.15 4.15 -4.03
C VAL A 154 8.07 5.22 -2.97
N GLN A 155 8.29 6.49 -3.34
CA GLN A 155 8.17 7.60 -2.39
C GLN A 155 6.76 7.70 -1.82
N THR A 156 5.74 7.57 -2.65
CA THR A 156 4.36 7.64 -2.18
C THR A 156 4.01 6.45 -1.27
N LEU A 157 4.50 5.25 -1.58
CA LEU A 157 4.33 4.08 -0.71
C LEU A 157 5.00 4.30 0.64
N ALA A 158 6.21 4.85 0.65
CA ALA A 158 6.93 5.16 1.88
C ALA A 158 6.17 6.22 2.71
N ASP A 159 5.62 7.23 2.05
CA ASP A 159 4.82 8.26 2.71
C ASP A 159 3.57 7.65 3.36
N LEU A 160 2.92 6.71 2.69
CA LEU A 160 1.74 6.05 3.25
C LEU A 160 2.08 5.25 4.51
N VAL A 161 3.19 4.52 4.49
CA VAL A 161 3.68 3.77 5.66
C VAL A 161 4.00 4.72 6.81
N LEU A 162 4.67 5.84 6.52
CA LEU A 162 5.03 6.85 7.53
C LEU A 162 3.79 7.51 8.13
N VAL A 163 2.89 7.97 7.28
CA VAL A 163 1.69 8.73 7.70
C VAL A 163 0.74 7.88 8.55
N THR A 164 0.70 6.59 8.30
CA THR A 164 -0.13 5.64 9.07
C THR A 164 0.59 5.05 10.28
N GLY A 165 1.82 5.48 10.56
CA GLY A 165 2.56 5.05 11.74
C GLY A 165 3.11 3.64 11.67
N ASN A 166 3.32 3.10 10.47
CA ASN A 166 3.82 1.73 10.28
C ASN A 166 5.36 1.66 10.18
N VAL A 167 6.04 2.79 10.27
CA VAL A 167 7.49 2.84 10.31
C VAL A 167 7.98 2.44 11.70
N GLY A 168 8.96 1.55 11.77
CA GLY A 168 9.55 1.13 13.03
C GLY A 168 8.74 0.12 13.83
N ARG A 169 7.58 -0.29 13.34
CA ARG A 169 6.80 -1.35 13.96
C ARG A 169 7.40 -2.71 13.64
N GLU A 170 7.22 -3.65 14.56
CA GLU A 170 7.78 -5.00 14.42
C GLU A 170 7.27 -5.72 13.17
N ILE A 171 5.98 -5.57 12.85
CA ILE A 171 5.33 -6.28 11.75
C ILE A 171 4.76 -5.37 10.65
N GLY A 172 4.96 -4.07 10.76
CA GLY A 172 4.58 -3.12 9.70
C GLY A 172 5.79 -2.70 8.88
N GLY A 173 5.57 -2.22 7.67
CA GLY A 173 6.65 -1.67 6.87
C GLY A 173 6.48 -1.78 5.37
N LEU A 174 7.58 -1.55 4.68
CA LEU A 174 7.65 -1.50 3.22
C LEU A 174 8.66 -2.54 2.75
N PHE A 175 8.20 -3.48 1.91
CA PHE A 175 9.00 -4.62 1.47
C PHE A 175 9.07 -4.67 -0.05
N PRO A 176 10.25 -4.42 -0.63
CA PRO A 176 10.41 -4.58 -2.08
C PRO A 176 10.43 -6.07 -2.45
N MET A 177 9.70 -6.42 -3.50
CA MET A 177 9.66 -7.76 -4.07
C MET A 177 10.30 -7.73 -5.45
N ARG A 178 11.12 -8.73 -5.76
CA ARG A 178 11.78 -8.85 -7.04
C ARG A 178 11.33 -10.13 -7.73
N SER A 179 11.00 -10.03 -9.03
CA SER A 179 10.76 -11.20 -9.83
C SER A 179 12.08 -11.93 -10.10
N GLY A 180 12.01 -13.25 -10.34
CA GLY A 180 13.18 -14.04 -10.65
C GLY A 180 14.22 -14.07 -9.54
N ALA A 181 13.80 -14.15 -8.29
CA ALA A 181 14.63 -13.99 -7.09
C ALA A 181 15.71 -15.07 -6.89
N ASN A 182 16.11 -15.77 -7.92
CA ASN A 182 17.11 -16.83 -7.86
C ASN A 182 18.54 -16.35 -8.14
N GLU A 183 18.75 -15.08 -8.22
CA GLU A 183 20.03 -14.49 -8.56
C GLU A 183 20.86 -14.14 -7.34
#